data_4c93b0db5611725f7805c78355c7c511
#
_entry.id   4c93b0db5611725f7805c78355c7c511
#
_cell.length_a   1.000
_cell.length_b   1.000
_cell.length_c   1.000
_cell.angle_alpha   90.00
_cell.angle_beta   90.00
_cell.angle_gamma   90.00
#
_symmetry.space_group_name_H-M   'P 1'
#
loop_
_entity.id
_entity.type
_entity.pdbx_description
1 polymer ?
#
loop_
_entity_poly.entity_id
_entity_poly.type
_entity_poly.pdbx_seq_one_letter_code
_entity_poly.pdbx_strand_id
1 'polypeptide(L)'
;MLAKRIKENKVPKKLMNKKIISLDMASLVAGTKYRGEFEEKIKKVLQEVEECDDIILFIDEIHTLVGAGGAEGAIDASNIFKPALARNKLCLIGATTLHEYKKFFEEDKALDRRFQKVFVDEPTISETNIILKNLIPVYENYHQVKITDDVIKNITSITCKYIKDRKRPDSLIDILDEACSKVSLKQTTSEKEIYNLNEEYHKIKKQKEELLQKREFKKAKELLEKEKIIEHKINNFNLKKNKNNYKKHVTLKDIAYVIKERTNIPVYEILGENKKTINLIENKINSKIIGQEEAKKKMMKTIKKIKLGFNEEDKCMSYMFVGPSGVGKTMLATEIANLLVGPKNVIRLDMSEYKEAHSVSKIIGSPPGYVGYKDNNNILEEIKNKPYNVIILDEIEKAHSSIINLFYQILENSKIRDSKGDFVYFNNSIIIMTSNVGSLNNFLGFTPNSNNINRNLKDEFQIPFVNRINDVINFKHFNENEIKKIIEQNLNTIKLNYKKKNININFTKNLVNELVLESDFKEMGARKVCKIINDKLYNIIIDEILNDNNKILINTLKDYTYV
;
A
#
# COMPACT_ATOMS: atom_id res chain seq x y z
N MET A 1 -4.29 7.80 33.22
CA MET A 1 -3.13 8.24 34.04
C MET A 1 -3.53 9.13 35.22
N LEU A 2 -4.37 10.16 35.04
CA LEU A 2 -4.81 11.05 36.12
C LEU A 2 -5.49 10.29 37.27
N ALA A 3 -6.43 9.39 36.98
CA ALA A 3 -7.10 8.54 37.99
C ALA A 3 -6.12 7.72 38.85
N LYS A 4 -5.05 7.17 38.23
CA LYS A 4 -4.01 6.45 38.93
C LYS A 4 -3.22 7.37 39.88
N ARG A 5 -2.88 8.59 39.44
CA ARG A 5 -2.20 9.61 40.26
C ARG A 5 -3.04 10.06 41.43
N ILE A 6 -4.37 10.21 41.23
CA ILE A 6 -5.31 10.53 42.30
C ILE A 6 -5.28 9.42 43.35
N LYS A 7 -5.40 8.15 42.92
CA LYS A 7 -5.34 6.99 43.82
C LYS A 7 -4.02 6.87 44.59
N GLU A 8 -2.92 7.28 43.95
CA GLU A 8 -1.57 7.29 44.57
C GLU A 8 -1.30 8.55 45.40
N ASN A 9 -2.26 9.47 45.57
CA ASN A 9 -2.12 10.77 46.22
C ASN A 9 -1.00 11.67 45.65
N LYS A 10 -0.65 11.48 44.36
CA LYS A 10 0.36 12.24 43.63
C LYS A 10 -0.28 13.39 42.82
N VAL A 11 -1.18 14.11 43.42
CA VAL A 11 -1.93 15.22 42.83
C VAL A 11 -2.03 16.39 43.79
N PRO A 12 -2.29 17.64 43.31
CA PRO A 12 -2.56 18.78 44.17
C PRO A 12 -3.72 18.51 45.14
N LYS A 13 -3.70 19.19 46.30
CA LYS A 13 -4.72 19.01 47.38
C LYS A 13 -6.17 19.10 46.89
N LYS A 14 -6.44 19.99 45.89
CA LYS A 14 -7.79 20.13 45.28
C LYS A 14 -8.30 18.91 44.51
N LEU A 15 -7.39 18.03 44.09
CA LEU A 15 -7.72 16.83 43.34
C LEU A 15 -7.64 15.54 44.19
N MET A 16 -7.17 15.67 45.45
CA MET A 16 -7.19 14.55 46.38
C MET A 16 -8.63 14.15 46.65
N ASN A 17 -8.88 12.86 46.72
CA ASN A 17 -10.19 12.23 46.94
C ASN A 17 -11.21 12.41 45.77
N LYS A 18 -10.84 13.08 44.67
CA LYS A 18 -11.70 13.12 43.49
C LYS A 18 -11.77 11.75 42.82
N LYS A 19 -12.92 11.42 42.25
CA LYS A 19 -13.17 10.20 41.48
C LYS A 19 -13.42 10.56 40.03
N ILE A 20 -12.78 9.83 39.10
CA ILE A 20 -13.05 9.99 37.67
C ILE A 20 -14.03 8.91 37.26
N ILE A 21 -15.20 9.31 36.77
CA ILE A 21 -16.24 8.42 36.25
C ILE A 21 -16.33 8.60 34.75
N SER A 22 -16.17 7.50 34.00
CA SER A 22 -16.34 7.51 32.54
C SER A 22 -17.82 7.33 32.20
N LEU A 23 -18.37 8.26 31.42
CA LEU A 23 -19.72 8.20 30.88
C LEU A 23 -19.65 7.73 29.43
N ASP A 24 -20.22 6.56 29.17
CA ASP A 24 -20.36 6.03 27.83
C ASP A 24 -21.70 6.47 27.21
N MET A 25 -21.61 7.39 26.24
CA MET A 25 -22.77 7.95 25.55
C MET A 25 -23.49 6.89 24.71
N ALA A 26 -22.77 5.96 24.10
CA ALA A 26 -23.36 4.91 23.29
C ALA A 26 -24.25 3.98 24.15
N SER A 27 -23.79 3.64 25.33
CA SER A 27 -24.59 2.83 26.29
C SER A 27 -25.83 3.55 26.77
N LEU A 28 -25.81 4.87 26.92
CA LEU A 28 -26.99 5.65 27.31
C LEU A 28 -28.07 5.66 26.23
N VAL A 29 -27.65 5.74 24.96
CA VAL A 29 -28.56 5.71 23.80
C VAL A 29 -29.13 4.31 23.57
N ALA A 30 -28.31 3.27 23.70
CA ALA A 30 -28.66 1.88 23.37
C ALA A 30 -29.85 1.29 24.17
N GLY A 31 -30.28 1.92 25.25
CA GLY A 31 -31.40 1.45 26.07
C GLY A 31 -32.64 2.34 26.01
N THR A 32 -32.74 3.27 25.06
CA THR A 32 -33.86 4.23 24.99
C THR A 32 -34.54 4.14 23.62
N LYS A 33 -35.88 4.01 23.64
CA LYS A 33 -36.72 4.00 22.43
C LYS A 33 -37.14 5.41 22.00
N TYR A 34 -37.16 6.36 22.92
CA TYR A 34 -37.63 7.72 22.68
C TYR A 34 -36.62 8.75 23.18
N ARG A 35 -36.54 9.89 22.50
CA ARG A 35 -35.68 11.02 22.85
C ARG A 35 -35.86 11.47 24.31
N GLY A 36 -37.08 11.53 24.82
CA GLY A 36 -37.37 11.95 26.18
C GLY A 36 -36.78 11.04 27.27
N GLU A 37 -36.72 9.73 27.03
CA GLU A 37 -36.12 8.78 27.97
C GLU A 37 -34.60 8.97 28.09
N PHE A 38 -33.94 9.29 26.98
CA PHE A 38 -32.52 9.61 26.98
C PHE A 38 -32.24 10.92 27.72
N GLU A 39 -33.01 11.98 27.42
CA GLU A 39 -32.89 13.28 28.10
C GLU A 39 -33.12 13.13 29.62
N GLU A 40 -34.08 12.32 30.05
CA GLU A 40 -34.36 12.06 31.47
C GLU A 40 -33.21 11.31 32.14
N LYS A 41 -32.66 10.27 31.49
CA LYS A 41 -31.47 9.54 32.00
C LYS A 41 -30.28 10.44 32.20
N ILE A 42 -29.95 11.28 31.21
CA ILE A 42 -28.81 12.22 31.31
C ILE A 42 -29.05 13.23 32.45
N LYS A 43 -30.26 13.78 32.55
CA LYS A 43 -30.60 14.72 33.64
C LYS A 43 -30.41 14.08 35.02
N LYS A 44 -30.84 12.82 35.22
CA LYS A 44 -30.60 12.08 36.45
C LYS A 44 -29.13 11.91 36.78
N VAL A 45 -28.32 11.47 35.76
CA VAL A 45 -26.89 11.32 35.95
C VAL A 45 -26.21 12.66 36.30
N LEU A 46 -26.60 13.74 35.63
CA LEU A 46 -26.05 15.07 35.94
C LEU A 46 -26.46 15.56 37.33
N GLN A 47 -27.68 15.32 37.76
CA GLN A 47 -28.14 15.66 39.13
C GLN A 47 -27.32 14.91 40.18
N GLU A 48 -27.13 13.60 40.03
CA GLU A 48 -26.29 12.80 40.93
C GLU A 48 -24.84 13.29 40.98
N VAL A 49 -24.28 13.71 39.83
CA VAL A 49 -22.92 14.25 39.74
C VAL A 49 -22.84 15.65 40.37
N GLU A 50 -23.87 16.51 40.19
CA GLU A 50 -23.94 17.85 40.79
C GLU A 50 -24.06 17.80 42.33
N GLU A 51 -24.67 16.76 42.91
CA GLU A 51 -24.78 16.52 44.34
C GLU A 51 -23.49 16.02 44.98
N CYS A 52 -22.56 15.48 44.16
CA CYS A 52 -21.29 14.93 44.60
C CYS A 52 -20.11 15.83 44.18
N ASP A 53 -19.59 16.61 45.10
CA ASP A 53 -18.45 17.50 44.83
C ASP A 53 -17.13 16.79 44.49
N ASP A 54 -17.03 15.47 44.69
CA ASP A 54 -15.83 14.67 44.49
C ASP A 54 -15.73 14.00 43.11
N ILE A 55 -16.70 14.19 42.21
CA ILE A 55 -16.75 13.53 40.90
C ILE A 55 -16.16 14.44 39.80
N ILE A 56 -15.33 13.84 38.95
CA ILE A 56 -14.91 14.36 37.65
C ILE A 56 -15.47 13.44 36.59
N LEU A 57 -16.35 13.97 35.74
CA LEU A 57 -16.93 13.20 34.65
C LEU A 57 -15.96 13.14 33.46
N PHE A 58 -15.71 11.99 32.90
CA PHE A 58 -14.93 11.80 31.68
C PHE A 58 -15.85 11.31 30.55
N ILE A 59 -15.83 12.00 29.42
CA ILE A 59 -16.59 11.61 28.23
C ILE A 59 -15.61 11.48 27.05
N ASP A 60 -15.52 10.26 26.53
CA ASP A 60 -14.80 10.03 25.28
C ASP A 60 -15.71 10.40 24.10
N GLU A 61 -15.11 10.82 22.99
CA GLU A 61 -15.84 11.30 21.80
C GLU A 61 -16.92 12.35 22.16
N ILE A 62 -16.56 13.35 22.97
CA ILE A 62 -17.49 14.36 23.50
C ILE A 62 -18.27 15.11 22.40
N HIS A 63 -17.79 15.10 21.14
CA HIS A 63 -18.51 15.66 19.99
C HIS A 63 -19.87 14.97 19.76
N THR A 64 -20.06 13.74 20.25
CA THR A 64 -21.33 13.02 20.17
C THR A 64 -22.46 13.70 20.96
N LEU A 65 -22.12 14.57 21.91
CA LEU A 65 -23.10 15.40 22.63
C LEU A 65 -23.70 16.50 21.77
N VAL A 66 -22.98 17.03 20.77
CA VAL A 66 -23.32 18.24 20.00
C VAL A 66 -23.89 17.87 18.63
N GLY A 67 -24.75 16.89 18.54
CA GLY A 67 -25.46 16.61 17.31
C GLY A 67 -24.70 15.71 16.35
N ALA A 68 -24.39 14.52 16.77
CA ALA A 68 -24.06 13.39 15.90
C ALA A 68 -25.24 12.96 14.99
N GLY A 69 -26.02 13.91 14.50
CA GLY A 69 -27.21 13.67 13.73
C GLY A 69 -27.53 14.74 12.73
N GLY A 70 -26.92 14.67 11.55
CA GLY A 70 -27.46 15.28 10.33
C GLY A 70 -28.68 14.54 9.78
N ALA A 71 -29.29 13.62 10.53
CA ALA A 71 -30.55 12.97 10.18
C ALA A 71 -31.68 13.52 11.08
N GLU A 72 -32.85 13.72 10.52
CA GLU A 72 -34.06 14.09 11.26
C GLU A 72 -34.26 13.11 12.43
N GLY A 73 -34.14 13.60 13.67
CA GLY A 73 -34.26 12.81 14.90
C GLY A 73 -33.01 12.65 15.76
N ALA A 74 -31.89 13.26 15.40
CA ALA A 74 -30.67 13.18 16.21
C ALA A 74 -30.78 13.90 17.56
N ILE A 75 -30.31 13.21 18.58
CA ILE A 75 -30.42 13.63 19.97
C ILE A 75 -29.33 14.67 20.25
N ASP A 76 -29.71 15.93 20.43
CA ASP A 76 -28.82 17.01 20.86
C ASP A 76 -28.80 17.08 22.39
N ALA A 77 -27.80 16.44 22.99
CA ALA A 77 -27.63 16.48 24.44
C ALA A 77 -26.96 17.77 24.93
N SER A 78 -26.42 18.60 24.02
CA SER A 78 -25.67 19.81 24.37
C SER A 78 -26.51 20.78 25.21
N ASN A 79 -27.81 20.90 24.91
CA ASN A 79 -28.73 21.77 25.64
C ASN A 79 -28.98 21.34 27.11
N ILE A 80 -28.72 20.07 27.44
CA ILE A 80 -28.83 19.55 28.81
C ILE A 80 -27.53 19.86 29.59
N PHE A 81 -26.38 19.74 28.95
CA PHE A 81 -25.07 20.00 29.56
C PHE A 81 -24.76 21.49 29.74
N LYS A 82 -25.25 22.37 28.83
CA LYS A 82 -25.01 23.82 28.89
C LYS A 82 -25.37 24.46 30.26
N PRO A 83 -26.54 24.18 30.84
CA PRO A 83 -26.90 24.74 32.15
C PRO A 83 -26.03 24.22 33.29
N ALA A 84 -25.69 22.93 33.29
CA ALA A 84 -24.85 22.30 34.32
C ALA A 84 -23.41 22.86 34.28
N LEU A 85 -22.84 23.00 33.08
CA LEU A 85 -21.53 23.63 32.89
C LEU A 85 -21.55 25.14 33.25
N ALA A 86 -22.67 25.83 33.02
CA ALA A 86 -22.79 27.27 33.34
C ALA A 86 -22.73 27.56 34.83
N ARG A 87 -23.22 26.64 35.67
CA ARG A 87 -23.28 26.81 37.13
C ARG A 87 -21.98 26.45 37.85
N ASN A 88 -20.92 26.05 37.13
CA ASN A 88 -19.65 25.56 37.67
C ASN A 88 -19.78 24.39 38.67
N LYS A 89 -20.87 23.66 38.63
CA LYS A 89 -21.13 22.50 39.49
C LYS A 89 -20.61 21.18 38.88
N LEU A 90 -20.30 21.18 37.60
CA LEU A 90 -19.84 20.01 36.87
C LEU A 90 -18.36 20.15 36.48
N CYS A 91 -17.54 19.23 36.96
CA CYS A 91 -16.18 19.04 36.47
C CYS A 91 -16.16 18.00 35.36
N LEU A 92 -15.86 18.39 34.12
CA LEU A 92 -15.91 17.53 32.95
C LEU A 92 -14.57 17.52 32.20
N ILE A 93 -14.13 16.33 31.81
CA ILE A 93 -13.00 16.12 30.88
C ILE A 93 -13.58 15.45 29.65
N GLY A 94 -13.52 16.12 28.52
CA GLY A 94 -13.93 15.56 27.22
C GLY A 94 -12.73 15.27 26.33
N ALA A 95 -12.76 14.16 25.61
CA ALA A 95 -11.80 13.84 24.56
C ALA A 95 -12.48 13.88 23.18
N THR A 96 -11.80 14.46 22.19
CA THR A 96 -12.29 14.51 20.81
C THR A 96 -11.14 14.78 19.85
N THR A 97 -11.36 14.63 18.54
CA THR A 97 -10.38 15.03 17.51
C THR A 97 -10.45 16.53 17.22
N LEU A 98 -9.34 17.09 16.71
CA LEU A 98 -9.30 18.51 16.34
C LEU A 98 -10.33 18.87 15.25
N HIS A 99 -10.55 17.97 14.30
CA HIS A 99 -11.53 18.14 13.22
C HIS A 99 -12.97 18.21 13.76
N GLU A 100 -13.33 17.28 14.65
CA GLU A 100 -14.66 17.23 15.28
C GLU A 100 -14.88 18.41 16.24
N TYR A 101 -13.81 18.80 16.98
CA TYR A 101 -13.89 19.99 17.83
C TYR A 101 -14.23 21.24 17.01
N LYS A 102 -13.53 21.47 15.88
CA LYS A 102 -13.82 22.60 14.99
C LYS A 102 -15.24 22.54 14.42
N LYS A 103 -15.68 21.38 13.99
CA LYS A 103 -16.99 21.19 13.36
C LYS A 103 -18.15 21.34 14.32
N PHE A 104 -18.03 20.86 15.56
CA PHE A 104 -19.16 20.76 16.48
C PHE A 104 -19.08 21.73 17.67
N PHE A 105 -17.87 22.03 18.17
CA PHE A 105 -17.71 22.87 19.34
C PHE A 105 -17.40 24.35 19.00
N GLU A 106 -16.59 24.64 17.98
CA GLU A 106 -16.31 26.02 17.59
C GLU A 106 -17.52 26.73 17.00
N GLU A 107 -18.45 25.99 16.41
CA GLU A 107 -19.74 26.53 15.94
C GLU A 107 -20.65 26.92 17.10
N ASP A 108 -20.60 26.19 18.22
CA ASP A 108 -21.36 26.51 19.43
C ASP A 108 -20.53 27.35 20.43
N LYS A 109 -20.56 28.68 20.24
CA LYS A 109 -19.83 29.63 21.08
C LYS A 109 -20.16 29.51 22.60
N ALA A 110 -21.30 28.96 22.98
CA ALA A 110 -21.69 28.77 24.37
C ALA A 110 -20.93 27.61 25.01
N LEU A 111 -20.71 26.52 24.28
CA LEU A 111 -19.87 25.42 24.72
C LEU A 111 -18.38 25.75 24.64
N ASP A 112 -17.91 26.34 23.54
CA ASP A 112 -16.48 26.67 23.35
C ASP A 112 -15.93 27.53 24.54
N ARG A 113 -16.72 28.46 25.05
CA ARG A 113 -16.31 29.31 26.21
C ARG A 113 -16.27 28.58 27.55
N ARG A 114 -16.81 27.36 27.63
CA ARG A 114 -16.90 26.55 28.87
C ARG A 114 -15.82 25.50 28.97
N PHE A 115 -15.13 25.22 27.87
CA PHE A 115 -14.05 24.28 27.83
C PHE A 115 -12.68 24.91 27.65
N GLN A 116 -11.74 24.51 28.50
CA GLN A 116 -10.32 24.81 28.30
C GLN A 116 -9.73 23.82 27.33
N LYS A 117 -9.25 24.28 26.19
CA LYS A 117 -8.59 23.41 25.17
C LYS A 117 -7.22 22.97 25.68
N VAL A 118 -6.98 21.65 25.62
CA VAL A 118 -5.70 21.02 25.89
C VAL A 118 -5.31 20.21 24.66
N PHE A 119 -4.29 20.67 23.95
CA PHE A 119 -3.80 19.94 22.76
C PHE A 119 -2.89 18.80 23.20
N VAL A 120 -3.12 17.61 22.59
CA VAL A 120 -2.29 16.43 22.76
C VAL A 120 -1.62 16.17 21.43
N ASP A 121 -0.35 16.53 21.33
CA ASP A 121 0.43 16.34 20.12
C ASP A 121 0.91 14.90 19.97
N GLU A 122 1.23 14.54 18.73
CA GLU A 122 1.83 13.26 18.42
C GLU A 122 3.23 13.15 19.05
N PRO A 123 3.54 12.05 19.77
CA PRO A 123 4.84 11.92 20.42
C PRO A 123 5.99 11.89 19.40
N THR A 124 7.13 12.42 19.79
CA THR A 124 8.37 12.34 19.02
C THR A 124 8.84 10.89 18.86
N ILE A 125 9.73 10.63 17.90
CA ILE A 125 10.31 9.30 17.70
C ILE A 125 10.99 8.78 18.97
N SER A 126 11.69 9.65 19.71
CA SER A 126 12.36 9.30 20.96
C SER A 126 11.36 8.91 22.06
N GLU A 127 10.30 9.67 22.24
CA GLU A 127 9.24 9.37 23.20
C GLU A 127 8.50 8.08 22.82
N THR A 128 8.21 7.88 21.54
CA THR A 128 7.59 6.66 21.04
C THR A 128 8.43 5.41 21.33
N ASN A 129 9.76 5.51 21.19
CA ASN A 129 10.68 4.42 21.54
C ASN A 129 10.63 4.09 23.04
N ILE A 130 10.47 5.10 23.92
CA ILE A 130 10.33 4.88 25.36
C ILE A 130 8.99 4.19 25.66
N ILE A 131 7.90 4.64 25.01
CA ILE A 131 6.59 4.02 25.16
C ILE A 131 6.65 2.54 24.76
N LEU A 132 7.24 2.23 23.59
CA LEU A 132 7.37 0.86 23.11
C LEU A 132 8.19 -0.02 24.07
N LYS A 133 9.33 0.46 24.57
CA LYS A 133 10.15 -0.29 25.54
C LYS A 133 9.35 -0.70 26.77
N ASN A 134 8.45 0.15 27.24
CA ASN A 134 7.60 -0.15 28.39
C ASN A 134 6.45 -1.13 28.05
N LEU A 135 5.99 -1.18 26.80
CA LEU A 135 4.92 -2.06 26.35
C LEU A 135 5.43 -3.46 25.96
N ILE A 136 6.67 -3.58 25.48
CA ILE A 136 7.27 -4.85 25.02
C ILE A 136 7.07 -5.99 26.03
N PRO A 137 7.37 -5.86 27.33
CA PRO A 137 7.18 -6.95 28.29
C PRO A 137 5.73 -7.41 28.40
N VAL A 138 4.76 -6.50 28.20
CA VAL A 138 3.34 -6.81 28.23
C VAL A 138 2.97 -7.69 27.05
N TYR A 139 3.40 -7.30 25.82
CA TYR A 139 3.15 -8.08 24.60
C TYR A 139 3.90 -9.42 24.60
N GLU A 140 5.14 -9.46 25.06
CA GLU A 140 5.92 -10.70 25.20
C GLU A 140 5.20 -11.72 26.11
N ASN A 141 4.64 -11.23 27.22
CA ASN A 141 3.92 -12.09 28.16
C ASN A 141 2.55 -12.51 27.62
N TYR A 142 1.82 -11.61 26.96
CA TYR A 142 0.50 -11.91 26.43
C TYR A 142 0.55 -12.92 25.27
N HIS A 143 1.42 -12.69 24.29
CA HIS A 143 1.54 -13.56 23.10
C HIS A 143 2.50 -14.74 23.29
N GLN A 144 3.18 -14.85 24.43
CA GLN A 144 4.19 -15.89 24.72
C GLN A 144 5.32 -15.94 23.67
N VAL A 145 5.78 -14.77 23.22
CA VAL A 145 6.86 -14.58 22.25
C VAL A 145 8.01 -13.79 22.87
N LYS A 146 9.15 -13.74 22.18
CA LYS A 146 10.28 -12.86 22.52
C LYS A 146 10.53 -11.90 21.37
N ILE A 147 10.64 -10.60 21.65
CA ILE A 147 10.92 -9.57 20.65
C ILE A 147 12.43 -9.34 20.60
N THR A 148 13.02 -9.41 19.37
CA THR A 148 14.46 -9.22 19.21
C THR A 148 14.86 -7.75 19.35
N ASP A 149 16.09 -7.47 19.80
CA ASP A 149 16.62 -6.12 19.96
C ASP A 149 16.64 -5.33 18.66
N ASP A 150 16.82 -6.01 17.53
CA ASP A 150 16.75 -5.39 16.19
C ASP A 150 15.36 -4.82 15.88
N VAL A 151 14.29 -5.49 16.31
CA VAL A 151 12.92 -4.98 16.19
C VAL A 151 12.77 -3.72 17.04
N ILE A 152 13.22 -3.75 18.29
CA ILE A 152 13.11 -2.63 19.23
C ILE A 152 13.79 -1.37 18.70
N LYS A 153 14.93 -1.52 18.05
CA LYS A 153 15.72 -0.40 17.50
C LYS A 153 15.11 0.18 16.21
N ASN A 154 14.55 -0.67 15.36
CA ASN A 154 14.23 -0.27 13.98
C ASN A 154 12.73 -0.16 13.69
N ILE A 155 11.85 -0.71 14.53
CA ILE A 155 10.40 -0.72 14.28
C ILE A 155 9.84 0.69 14.08
N THR A 156 10.26 1.65 14.90
CA THR A 156 9.76 3.04 14.83
C THR A 156 10.13 3.70 13.51
N SER A 157 11.39 3.61 13.08
CA SER A 157 11.86 4.20 11.82
C SER A 157 11.18 3.57 10.61
N ILE A 158 11.05 2.23 10.60
CA ILE A 158 10.41 1.50 9.50
C ILE A 158 8.91 1.84 9.43
N THR A 159 8.21 1.80 10.56
CA THR A 159 6.77 2.10 10.59
C THR A 159 6.48 3.53 10.17
N CYS A 160 7.21 4.52 10.70
CA CYS A 160 7.03 5.92 10.33
C CYS A 160 7.31 6.21 8.85
N LYS A 161 8.20 5.42 8.23
CA LYS A 161 8.51 5.56 6.80
C LYS A 161 7.36 5.06 5.91
N TYR A 162 6.74 3.94 6.25
CA TYR A 162 5.82 3.23 5.36
C TYR A 162 4.34 3.33 5.74
N ILE A 163 4.01 3.64 7.01
CA ILE A 163 2.64 3.80 7.50
C ILE A 163 2.42 5.28 7.85
N LYS A 164 1.58 5.97 7.06
CA LYS A 164 1.28 7.40 7.20
C LYS A 164 -0.19 7.68 7.56
N ASP A 165 -1.04 6.70 7.41
CA ASP A 165 -2.49 6.77 7.64
C ASP A 165 -2.87 6.85 9.12
N ARG A 166 -1.98 6.40 10.02
CA ARG A 166 -2.18 6.40 11.46
C ARG A 166 -1.04 7.09 12.19
N LYS A 167 -1.37 7.79 13.26
CA LYS A 167 -0.39 8.51 14.07
C LYS A 167 0.30 7.61 15.10
N ARG A 168 1.46 8.07 15.57
CA ARG A 168 2.16 7.45 16.69
C ARG A 168 1.44 7.74 18.02
N PRO A 169 1.50 6.82 19.00
CA PRO A 169 2.14 5.51 18.97
C PRO A 169 1.28 4.38 18.39
N ASP A 170 -0.01 4.62 18.11
CA ASP A 170 -1.00 3.61 17.69
C ASP A 170 -0.54 2.75 16.52
N SER A 171 -0.03 3.39 15.45
CA SER A 171 0.44 2.68 14.26
C SER A 171 1.52 1.63 14.56
N LEU A 172 2.41 1.93 15.53
CA LEU A 172 3.48 1.03 15.91
C LEU A 172 2.98 -0.10 16.81
N ILE A 173 2.08 0.24 17.74
CA ILE A 173 1.46 -0.72 18.66
C ILE A 173 0.69 -1.77 17.88
N ASP A 174 -0.12 -1.35 16.93
CA ASP A 174 -0.89 -2.25 16.06
C ASP A 174 0.01 -3.21 15.26
N ILE A 175 1.11 -2.70 14.69
CA ILE A 175 2.04 -3.53 13.91
C ILE A 175 2.76 -4.52 14.81
N LEU A 176 3.16 -4.10 16.00
CA LEU A 176 3.83 -4.96 16.96
C LEU A 176 2.89 -6.07 17.44
N ASP A 177 1.66 -5.73 17.80
CA ASP A 177 0.63 -6.67 18.24
C ASP A 177 0.33 -7.71 17.16
N GLU A 178 0.09 -7.26 15.93
CA GLU A 178 -0.17 -8.14 14.79
C GLU A 178 1.01 -9.06 14.48
N ALA A 179 2.24 -8.56 14.55
CA ALA A 179 3.44 -9.37 14.35
C ALA A 179 3.61 -10.42 15.45
N CYS A 180 3.40 -10.05 16.72
CA CYS A 180 3.44 -10.97 17.86
C CYS A 180 2.37 -12.06 17.71
N SER A 181 1.15 -11.69 17.35
CA SER A 181 0.04 -12.61 17.11
C SER A 181 0.37 -13.61 16.00
N LYS A 182 0.83 -13.14 14.83
CA LYS A 182 1.22 -14.00 13.71
C LYS A 182 2.35 -14.96 14.06
N VAL A 183 3.35 -14.50 14.82
CA VAL A 183 4.45 -15.35 15.24
C VAL A 183 4.00 -16.38 16.28
N SER A 184 3.12 -16.02 17.20
CA SER A 184 2.54 -16.94 18.17
C SER A 184 1.77 -18.08 17.52
N LEU A 185 1.01 -17.76 16.43
CA LEU A 185 0.21 -18.74 15.67
C LEU A 185 1.04 -19.60 14.71
N LYS A 186 2.26 -19.19 14.34
CA LYS A 186 3.11 -20.02 13.47
C LYS A 186 3.43 -21.34 14.16
N GLN A 187 3.03 -22.45 13.54
CA GLN A 187 3.44 -23.78 14.01
C GLN A 187 4.96 -23.95 13.82
N THR A 188 5.66 -24.29 14.89
CA THR A 188 7.06 -24.68 14.80
C THR A 188 7.19 -26.05 14.12
N THR A 189 8.37 -26.37 13.57
CA THR A 189 8.63 -27.68 12.95
C THR A 189 8.31 -28.82 13.94
N SER A 190 8.69 -28.65 15.20
CA SER A 190 8.37 -29.56 16.29
C SER A 190 6.87 -29.68 16.59
N GLU A 191 6.09 -28.59 16.50
CA GLU A 191 4.64 -28.63 16.67
C GLU A 191 3.94 -29.35 15.52
N LYS A 192 4.43 -29.22 14.28
CA LYS A 192 3.96 -29.97 13.12
C LYS A 192 4.30 -31.47 13.24
N GLU A 193 5.50 -31.81 13.72
CA GLU A 193 5.90 -33.19 13.98
C GLU A 193 5.03 -33.83 15.05
N ILE A 194 4.74 -33.12 16.15
CA ILE A 194 3.83 -33.60 17.19
C ILE A 194 2.41 -33.79 16.65
N TYR A 195 1.92 -32.86 15.86
CA TYR A 195 0.60 -32.97 15.23
C TYR A 195 0.52 -34.21 14.33
N ASN A 196 1.51 -34.42 13.47
CA ASN A 196 1.57 -35.59 12.59
C ASN A 196 1.67 -36.92 13.40
N LEU A 197 2.46 -36.93 14.47
CA LEU A 197 2.57 -38.10 15.36
C LEU A 197 1.25 -38.39 16.08
N ASN A 198 0.51 -37.36 16.49
CA ASN A 198 -0.81 -37.52 17.10
C ASN A 198 -1.84 -38.07 16.10
N GLU A 199 -1.84 -37.58 14.84
CA GLU A 199 -2.70 -38.16 13.80
C GLU A 199 -2.37 -39.62 13.52
N GLU A 200 -1.07 -39.95 13.46
CA GLU A 200 -0.61 -41.33 13.26
C GLU A 200 -1.01 -42.23 14.43
N TYR A 201 -0.87 -41.73 15.66
CA TYR A 201 -1.33 -42.40 16.89
C TYR A 201 -2.83 -42.72 16.84
N HIS A 202 -3.67 -41.74 16.48
CA HIS A 202 -5.11 -41.93 16.38
C HIS A 202 -5.50 -42.92 15.29
N LYS A 203 -4.81 -42.91 14.15
CA LYS A 203 -5.04 -43.88 13.06
C LYS A 203 -4.70 -45.30 13.50
N ILE A 204 -3.55 -45.51 14.12
CA ILE A 204 -3.13 -46.81 14.62
C ILE A 204 -4.07 -47.33 15.72
N LYS A 205 -4.47 -46.47 16.64
CA LYS A 205 -5.42 -46.81 17.69
C LYS A 205 -6.76 -47.30 17.14
N LYS A 206 -7.30 -46.57 16.15
CA LYS A 206 -8.56 -46.97 15.47
C LYS A 206 -8.42 -48.28 14.72
N GLN A 207 -7.33 -48.49 13.98
CA GLN A 207 -7.05 -49.77 13.28
C GLN A 207 -6.91 -50.95 14.25
N LYS A 208 -6.25 -50.71 15.40
CA LYS A 208 -6.14 -51.72 16.45
C LYS A 208 -7.51 -52.11 17.03
N GLU A 209 -8.40 -51.14 17.29
CA GLU A 209 -9.76 -51.40 17.79
C GLU A 209 -10.59 -52.21 16.77
N GLU A 210 -10.49 -51.88 15.48
CA GLU A 210 -11.15 -52.64 14.39
C GLU A 210 -10.66 -54.10 14.28
N LEU A 211 -9.33 -54.34 14.46
CA LEU A 211 -8.78 -55.68 14.44
C LEU A 211 -9.13 -56.49 15.69
N LEU A 212 -9.26 -55.84 16.84
CA LEU A 212 -9.74 -56.50 18.07
C LEU A 212 -11.21 -56.95 17.94
N GLN A 213 -12.05 -56.13 17.31
CA GLN A 213 -13.45 -56.49 17.01
C GLN A 213 -13.53 -57.68 16.06
N LYS A 214 -12.59 -57.76 15.09
CA LYS A 214 -12.48 -58.90 14.13
C LYS A 214 -11.77 -60.13 14.69
N ARG A 215 -11.36 -60.12 15.99
CA ARG A 215 -10.60 -61.15 16.70
C ARG A 215 -9.24 -61.51 16.08
N GLU A 216 -8.62 -60.57 15.32
CA GLU A 216 -7.29 -60.77 14.71
C GLU A 216 -6.17 -60.34 15.70
N PHE A 217 -6.00 -61.10 16.79
CA PHE A 217 -5.13 -60.75 17.90
C PHE A 217 -3.64 -60.63 17.56
N LYS A 218 -3.13 -61.41 16.59
CA LYS A 218 -1.72 -61.31 16.16
C LYS A 218 -1.39 -59.97 15.54
N LYS A 219 -2.22 -59.49 14.61
CA LYS A 219 -2.05 -58.18 13.97
C LYS A 219 -2.29 -57.00 14.93
N ALA A 220 -3.26 -57.18 15.85
CA ALA A 220 -3.51 -56.17 16.87
C ALA A 220 -2.32 -55.99 17.83
N LYS A 221 -1.55 -57.09 18.12
CA LYS A 221 -0.33 -57.00 18.92
C LYS A 221 0.79 -56.22 18.24
N GLU A 222 0.99 -56.39 16.95
CA GLU A 222 1.99 -55.59 16.20
C GLU A 222 1.64 -54.07 16.18
N LEU A 223 0.36 -53.73 16.07
CA LEU A 223 -0.09 -52.36 16.14
C LEU A 223 0.08 -51.75 17.56
N LEU A 224 -0.09 -52.56 18.61
CA LEU A 224 0.14 -52.15 19.98
C LEU A 224 1.61 -51.79 20.27
N GLU A 225 2.53 -52.50 19.64
CA GLU A 225 3.98 -52.16 19.76
C GLU A 225 4.28 -50.86 19.04
N LYS A 226 3.69 -50.63 17.85
CA LYS A 226 3.81 -49.31 17.13
C LYS A 226 3.19 -48.18 17.90
N GLU A 227 2.01 -48.38 18.48
CA GLU A 227 1.32 -47.38 19.34
C GLU A 227 2.22 -46.95 20.49
N LYS A 228 2.84 -47.90 21.22
CA LYS A 228 3.74 -47.59 22.33
C LYS A 228 5.00 -46.81 21.89
N ILE A 229 5.57 -47.10 20.72
CA ILE A 229 6.70 -46.37 20.18
C ILE A 229 6.33 -44.91 19.89
N ILE A 230 5.16 -44.67 19.28
CA ILE A 230 4.70 -43.32 18.96
C ILE A 230 4.34 -42.56 20.24
N GLU A 231 3.67 -43.19 21.20
CA GLU A 231 3.38 -42.61 22.51
C GLU A 231 4.63 -42.17 23.25
N HIS A 232 5.67 -43.01 23.24
CA HIS A 232 6.97 -42.68 23.84
C HIS A 232 7.64 -41.50 23.12
N LYS A 233 7.53 -41.40 21.80
CA LYS A 233 8.02 -40.25 21.05
C LYS A 233 7.26 -38.96 21.42
N ILE A 234 5.93 -39.00 21.47
CA ILE A 234 5.09 -37.85 21.88
C ILE A 234 5.46 -37.40 23.31
N ASN A 235 5.59 -38.33 24.25
CA ASN A 235 5.97 -38.01 25.64
C ASN A 235 7.37 -37.39 25.73
N ASN A 236 8.36 -37.88 24.99
CA ASN A 236 9.69 -37.30 24.92
C ASN A 236 9.69 -35.87 24.34
N PHE A 237 8.85 -35.60 23.33
CA PHE A 237 8.67 -34.25 22.79
C PHE A 237 8.04 -33.32 23.83
N ASN A 238 7.00 -33.78 24.54
CA ASN A 238 6.36 -32.99 25.59
C ASN A 238 7.29 -32.67 26.76
N LEU A 239 8.12 -33.61 27.15
CA LEU A 239 9.16 -33.40 28.20
C LEU A 239 10.23 -32.39 27.74
N LYS A 240 10.64 -32.41 26.47
CA LYS A 240 11.55 -31.41 25.88
C LYS A 240 10.91 -30.04 25.80
N LYS A 241 9.62 -29.94 25.47
CA LYS A 241 8.84 -28.68 25.42
C LYS A 241 8.74 -28.02 26.81
N ASN A 242 8.55 -28.82 27.87
CA ASN A 242 8.46 -28.31 29.24
C ASN A 242 9.85 -27.88 29.81
N LYS A 243 10.96 -28.48 29.35
CA LYS A 243 12.33 -28.11 29.79
C LYS A 243 12.90 -26.91 29.04
N ASN A 244 12.51 -26.69 27.79
CA ASN A 244 12.97 -25.58 26.96
C ASN A 244 11.78 -24.66 26.66
N ASN A 245 11.67 -23.61 27.47
CA ASN A 245 10.76 -22.47 27.18
C ASN A 245 11.23 -21.74 25.90
N TYR A 246 11.16 -22.39 24.72
CA TYR A 246 11.44 -21.76 23.45
C TYR A 246 10.31 -20.78 23.12
N LYS A 247 10.41 -19.57 23.63
CA LYS A 247 9.58 -18.47 23.16
C LYS A 247 9.91 -18.23 21.69
N LYS A 248 8.91 -18.21 20.83
CA LYS A 248 9.05 -17.86 19.42
C LYS A 248 9.60 -16.43 19.33
N HIS A 249 10.54 -16.17 18.44
CA HIS A 249 11.14 -14.85 18.29
C HIS A 249 10.46 -14.05 17.20
N VAL A 250 10.04 -12.82 17.53
CA VAL A 250 9.59 -11.81 16.59
C VAL A 250 10.79 -11.10 16.00
N THR A 251 10.96 -11.16 14.70
CA THR A 251 12.09 -10.58 13.97
C THR A 251 11.66 -9.40 13.09
N LEU A 252 12.61 -8.61 12.59
CA LEU A 252 12.32 -7.55 11.63
C LEU A 252 11.64 -8.06 10.36
N LYS A 253 11.87 -9.32 9.97
CA LYS A 253 11.16 -9.94 8.85
C LYS A 253 9.67 -10.08 9.13
N ASP A 254 9.28 -10.43 10.35
CA ASP A 254 7.88 -10.57 10.73
C ASP A 254 7.18 -9.20 10.72
N ILE A 255 7.83 -8.16 11.23
CA ILE A 255 7.37 -6.77 11.12
C ILE A 255 7.21 -6.36 9.65
N ALA A 256 8.20 -6.64 8.82
CA ALA A 256 8.16 -6.32 7.40
C ALA A 256 7.04 -7.08 6.65
N TYR A 257 6.71 -8.30 7.06
CA TYR A 257 5.57 -9.03 6.52
C TYR A 257 4.23 -8.37 6.87
N VAL A 258 4.06 -7.87 8.09
CA VAL A 258 2.85 -7.14 8.50
C VAL A 258 2.72 -5.84 7.69
N ILE A 259 3.79 -5.08 7.56
CA ILE A 259 3.79 -3.84 6.75
C ILE A 259 3.49 -4.16 5.28
N LYS A 260 4.06 -5.23 4.71
CA LYS A 260 3.77 -5.68 3.35
C LYS A 260 2.28 -5.96 3.14
N GLU A 261 1.61 -6.62 4.06
CA GLU A 261 0.18 -6.94 3.93
C GLU A 261 -0.69 -5.69 3.93
N ARG A 262 -0.32 -4.66 4.70
CA ARG A 262 -1.04 -3.38 4.76
C ARG A 262 -0.74 -2.48 3.57
N THR A 263 0.53 -2.40 3.14
CA THR A 263 1.00 -1.43 2.13
C THR A 263 1.27 -2.03 0.76
N ASN A 264 1.29 -3.36 0.63
CA ASN A 264 1.73 -4.13 -0.54
C ASN A 264 3.21 -3.88 -0.95
N ILE A 265 4.02 -3.22 -0.10
CA ILE A 265 5.44 -2.99 -0.36
C ILE A 265 6.20 -4.31 -0.16
N PRO A 266 7.10 -4.69 -1.08
CA PRO A 266 7.87 -5.92 -0.94
C PRO A 266 8.75 -5.95 0.34
N VAL A 267 8.84 -7.12 1.00
CA VAL A 267 9.59 -7.29 2.26
C VAL A 267 11.05 -6.87 2.13
N TYR A 268 11.71 -7.20 1.03
CA TYR A 268 13.10 -6.83 0.78
C TYR A 268 13.32 -5.31 0.73
N GLU A 269 12.30 -4.56 0.30
CA GLU A 269 12.31 -3.10 0.29
C GLU A 269 12.25 -2.54 1.70
N ILE A 270 11.35 -3.08 2.51
CA ILE A 270 11.16 -2.68 3.92
C ILE A 270 12.42 -2.97 4.73
N LEU A 271 13.08 -4.10 4.48
CA LEU A 271 14.30 -4.51 5.17
C LEU A 271 15.59 -3.85 4.66
N GLY A 272 15.52 -3.09 3.55
CA GLY A 272 16.68 -2.41 2.98
C GLY A 272 17.73 -3.36 2.37
N GLU A 273 17.33 -4.54 1.84
CA GLU A 273 18.23 -5.49 1.15
C GLU A 273 18.63 -4.96 -0.25
N ASN A 274 19.23 -3.78 -0.29
CA ASN A 274 19.41 -2.97 -1.50
C ASN A 274 20.25 -3.66 -2.60
N LYS A 275 21.35 -4.33 -2.26
CA LYS A 275 22.25 -4.93 -3.26
C LYS A 275 21.58 -6.04 -4.07
N LYS A 276 20.91 -6.97 -3.40
CA LYS A 276 20.21 -8.09 -4.07
C LYS A 276 19.07 -7.57 -4.94
N THR A 277 18.33 -6.60 -4.43
CA THR A 277 17.20 -5.98 -5.13
C THR A 277 17.66 -5.24 -6.38
N ILE A 278 18.74 -4.45 -6.31
CA ILE A 278 19.30 -3.72 -7.46
C ILE A 278 19.68 -4.69 -8.59
N ASN A 279 20.39 -5.77 -8.26
CA ASN A 279 20.81 -6.77 -9.25
C ASN A 279 19.61 -7.50 -9.88
N LEU A 280 18.58 -7.81 -9.10
CA LEU A 280 17.34 -8.42 -9.61
C LEU A 280 16.58 -7.46 -10.55
N ILE A 281 16.51 -6.18 -10.23
CA ILE A 281 15.88 -5.16 -11.07
C ILE A 281 16.68 -5.02 -12.38
N GLU A 282 18.00 -4.89 -12.32
CA GLU A 282 18.87 -4.75 -13.49
C GLU A 282 18.74 -5.94 -14.45
N ASN A 283 18.78 -7.17 -13.94
CA ASN A 283 18.61 -8.37 -14.73
C ASN A 283 17.23 -8.45 -15.40
N LYS A 284 16.16 -8.13 -14.67
CA LYS A 284 14.79 -8.14 -15.20
C LYS A 284 14.57 -7.06 -16.27
N ILE A 285 15.08 -5.85 -16.06
CA ILE A 285 15.00 -4.78 -17.06
C ILE A 285 15.75 -5.19 -18.33
N ASN A 286 16.96 -5.71 -18.20
CA ASN A 286 17.77 -6.13 -19.34
C ASN A 286 17.16 -7.31 -20.13
N SER A 287 16.45 -8.22 -19.45
CA SER A 287 15.79 -9.34 -20.11
C SER A 287 14.48 -8.96 -20.82
N LYS A 288 13.76 -7.94 -20.33
CA LYS A 288 12.47 -7.55 -20.89
C LYS A 288 12.56 -6.41 -21.90
N ILE A 289 13.49 -5.47 -21.70
CA ILE A 289 13.61 -4.27 -22.53
C ILE A 289 14.81 -4.42 -23.46
N ILE A 290 14.52 -4.47 -24.75
CA ILE A 290 15.54 -4.54 -25.80
C ILE A 290 15.91 -3.12 -26.24
N GLY A 291 17.20 -2.87 -26.46
CA GLY A 291 17.71 -1.54 -26.81
C GLY A 291 17.65 -0.53 -25.66
N GLN A 292 17.71 0.76 -26.01
CA GLN A 292 17.63 1.89 -25.07
C GLN A 292 18.68 1.85 -23.94
N GLU A 293 19.91 1.43 -24.26
CA GLU A 293 20.97 1.19 -23.26
C GLU A 293 21.30 2.43 -22.42
N GLU A 294 21.29 3.63 -23.03
CA GLU A 294 21.55 4.88 -22.31
C GLU A 294 20.44 5.20 -21.33
N ALA A 295 19.18 5.01 -21.74
CA ALA A 295 18.01 5.21 -20.88
C ALA A 295 18.01 4.22 -19.69
N LYS A 296 18.29 2.95 -19.97
CA LYS A 296 18.42 1.91 -18.92
C LYS A 296 19.53 2.26 -17.93
N LYS A 297 20.73 2.63 -18.42
CA LYS A 297 21.87 3.01 -17.56
C LYS A 297 21.55 4.21 -16.67
N LYS A 298 20.92 5.26 -17.22
CA LYS A 298 20.51 6.44 -16.45
C LYS A 298 19.50 6.05 -15.36
N MET A 299 18.46 5.30 -15.73
CA MET A 299 17.47 4.85 -14.76
C MET A 299 18.06 3.92 -13.70
N MET A 300 18.96 3.01 -14.05
CA MET A 300 19.62 2.17 -13.05
C MET A 300 20.49 2.98 -12.08
N LYS A 301 21.16 4.03 -12.54
CA LYS A 301 21.88 4.96 -11.67
C LYS A 301 20.94 5.65 -10.69
N THR A 302 19.78 6.08 -11.17
CA THR A 302 18.72 6.68 -10.37
C THR A 302 18.17 5.70 -9.34
N ILE A 303 17.82 4.48 -9.76
CA ILE A 303 17.32 3.43 -8.86
C ILE A 303 18.35 3.12 -7.77
N LYS A 304 19.66 3.07 -8.12
CA LYS A 304 20.73 2.90 -7.14
C LYS A 304 20.76 4.04 -6.11
N LYS A 305 20.59 5.30 -6.53
CA LYS A 305 20.52 6.45 -5.62
C LYS A 305 19.32 6.35 -4.68
N ILE A 306 18.13 6.04 -5.21
CA ILE A 306 16.89 5.86 -4.45
C ILE A 306 17.07 4.78 -3.38
N LYS A 307 17.58 3.59 -3.79
CA LYS A 307 17.73 2.44 -2.89
C LYS A 307 18.80 2.65 -1.82
N LEU A 308 19.78 3.48 -2.07
CA LEU A 308 20.84 3.79 -1.10
C LEU A 308 20.52 5.00 -0.22
N GLY A 309 19.35 5.62 -0.40
CA GLY A 309 18.92 6.76 0.43
C GLY A 309 19.65 8.09 0.11
N PHE A 310 20.29 8.22 -1.06
CA PHE A 310 20.89 9.47 -1.50
C PHE A 310 19.89 10.45 -2.12
N ASN A 311 18.66 10.47 -1.61
CA ASN A 311 17.64 11.40 -2.06
C ASN A 311 17.49 12.53 -1.05
N GLU A 312 17.04 13.69 -1.52
CA GLU A 312 16.62 14.75 -0.63
C GLU A 312 15.40 14.25 0.16
N GLU A 313 15.52 14.27 1.48
CA GLU A 313 14.40 13.95 2.37
C GLU A 313 13.26 14.93 2.07
N ASP A 314 12.04 14.41 2.04
CA ASP A 314 10.81 15.19 1.84
C ASP A 314 10.53 15.73 0.42
N LYS A 315 11.28 15.34 -0.62
CA LYS A 315 10.95 15.71 -2.00
C LYS A 315 10.47 14.54 -2.86
N CYS A 316 9.42 14.82 -3.64
CA CYS A 316 8.92 13.93 -4.67
C CYS A 316 9.95 13.78 -5.79
N MET A 317 10.21 12.56 -6.24
CA MET A 317 11.10 12.30 -7.35
C MET A 317 10.35 12.29 -8.68
N SER A 318 10.90 12.95 -9.70
CA SER A 318 10.25 13.09 -10.99
C SER A 318 11.23 12.84 -12.15
N TYR A 319 10.77 12.07 -13.13
CA TYR A 319 11.54 11.72 -14.33
C TYR A 319 10.68 11.91 -15.56
N MET A 320 11.30 12.45 -16.63
CA MET A 320 10.63 12.62 -17.91
C MET A 320 11.31 11.77 -18.98
N PHE A 321 10.54 10.88 -19.61
CA PHE A 321 10.97 10.02 -20.71
C PHE A 321 10.55 10.66 -22.04
N VAL A 322 11.52 11.09 -22.81
CA VAL A 322 11.31 11.85 -24.05
C VAL A 322 11.82 11.07 -25.24
N GLY A 323 11.11 11.10 -26.36
CA GLY A 323 11.53 10.45 -27.60
C GLY A 323 10.38 10.06 -28.51
N PRO A 324 10.66 9.44 -29.66
CA PRO A 324 9.65 9.07 -30.66
C PRO A 324 8.57 8.13 -30.09
N SER A 325 7.44 8.05 -30.79
CA SER A 325 6.38 7.09 -30.44
C SER A 325 6.85 5.65 -30.71
N GLY A 326 6.40 4.70 -29.89
CA GLY A 326 6.67 3.27 -30.09
C GLY A 326 8.09 2.80 -29.74
N VAL A 327 8.95 3.64 -29.11
CA VAL A 327 10.32 3.27 -28.72
C VAL A 327 10.43 2.63 -27.31
N GLY A 328 9.31 2.36 -26.64
CA GLY A 328 9.28 1.64 -25.37
C GLY A 328 9.30 2.51 -24.12
N LYS A 329 9.03 3.83 -24.18
CA LYS A 329 8.97 4.75 -23.02
C LYS A 329 8.04 4.24 -21.92
N THR A 330 6.76 4.06 -22.25
CA THR A 330 5.74 3.59 -21.33
C THR A 330 6.00 2.18 -20.82
N MET A 331 6.59 1.31 -21.68
CA MET A 331 6.95 -0.05 -21.29
C MET A 331 8.05 -0.04 -20.22
N LEU A 332 9.13 0.73 -20.43
CA LEU A 332 10.20 0.86 -19.44
C LEU A 332 9.68 1.49 -18.14
N ALA A 333 8.85 2.54 -18.22
CA ALA A 333 8.23 3.16 -17.04
C ALA A 333 7.42 2.15 -16.22
N THR A 334 6.57 1.37 -16.89
CA THR A 334 5.70 0.37 -16.24
C THR A 334 6.52 -0.76 -15.61
N GLU A 335 7.54 -1.28 -16.31
CA GLU A 335 8.39 -2.34 -15.76
C GLU A 335 9.19 -1.87 -14.55
N ILE A 336 9.77 -0.67 -14.62
CA ILE A 336 10.48 -0.07 -13.48
C ILE A 336 9.52 0.13 -12.30
N ALA A 337 8.34 0.68 -12.54
CA ALA A 337 7.32 0.88 -11.52
C ALA A 337 6.93 -0.44 -10.84
N ASN A 338 6.62 -1.47 -11.63
CA ASN A 338 6.27 -2.79 -11.11
C ASN A 338 7.39 -3.43 -10.27
N LEU A 339 8.65 -3.20 -10.65
CA LEU A 339 9.80 -3.74 -9.93
C LEU A 339 10.14 -2.96 -8.66
N LEU A 340 9.84 -1.66 -8.62
CA LEU A 340 10.10 -0.80 -7.46
C LEU A 340 9.06 -0.95 -6.36
N VAL A 341 7.77 -0.85 -6.73
CA VAL A 341 6.68 -0.75 -5.76
C VAL A 341 5.68 -1.91 -5.83
N GLY A 342 5.81 -2.78 -6.84
CA GLY A 342 4.84 -3.82 -7.13
C GLY A 342 3.63 -3.32 -7.94
N PRO A 343 2.94 -4.20 -8.69
CA PRO A 343 1.90 -3.80 -9.65
C PRO A 343 0.69 -3.12 -9.02
N LYS A 344 0.38 -3.41 -7.75
CA LYS A 344 -0.76 -2.81 -7.05
C LYS A 344 -0.54 -1.35 -6.64
N ASN A 345 0.70 -0.91 -6.58
CA ASN A 345 1.08 0.45 -6.16
C ASN A 345 1.51 1.32 -7.34
N VAL A 346 1.22 0.89 -8.57
CA VAL A 346 1.43 1.68 -9.79
C VAL A 346 0.12 2.35 -10.17
N ILE A 347 0.16 3.67 -10.29
CA ILE A 347 -0.98 4.50 -10.73
C ILE A 347 -0.62 5.02 -12.13
N ARG A 348 -1.38 4.62 -13.15
CA ARG A 348 -1.16 5.06 -14.52
C ARG A 348 -2.30 5.96 -14.98
N LEU A 349 -1.94 7.14 -15.48
CA LEU A 349 -2.85 8.14 -16.00
C LEU A 349 -2.48 8.43 -17.46
N ASP A 350 -3.43 8.21 -18.36
CA ASP A 350 -3.31 8.63 -19.75
C ASP A 350 -3.77 10.10 -19.86
N MET A 351 -2.83 10.98 -20.13
CA MET A 351 -3.12 12.42 -20.16
C MET A 351 -4.00 12.83 -21.32
N SER A 352 -4.25 11.95 -22.27
CA SER A 352 -5.24 12.18 -23.33
C SER A 352 -6.68 12.25 -22.79
N GLU A 353 -6.97 11.67 -21.62
CA GLU A 353 -8.26 11.76 -20.92
C GLU A 353 -8.43 13.06 -20.12
N TYR A 354 -7.37 13.85 -20.01
CA TYR A 354 -7.28 15.07 -19.20
C TYR A 354 -7.05 16.34 -20.03
N LYS A 355 -7.62 16.37 -21.23
CA LYS A 355 -7.50 17.51 -22.17
C LYS A 355 -8.33 18.72 -21.77
N GLU A 356 -9.34 18.54 -20.94
CA GLU A 356 -10.29 19.58 -20.59
C GLU A 356 -10.05 20.13 -19.18
N ALA A 357 -10.30 21.42 -18.97
CA ALA A 357 -10.03 22.10 -17.70
C ALA A 357 -10.78 21.47 -16.52
N HIS A 358 -12.00 20.98 -16.71
CA HIS A 358 -12.78 20.35 -15.65
C HIS A 358 -12.24 18.98 -15.21
N SER A 359 -11.36 18.37 -16.00
CA SER A 359 -10.71 17.08 -15.64
C SER A 359 -9.84 17.17 -14.37
N VAL A 360 -9.52 18.37 -13.89
CA VAL A 360 -8.85 18.58 -12.60
C VAL A 360 -9.64 17.95 -11.44
N SER A 361 -10.99 18.00 -11.51
CA SER A 361 -11.85 17.38 -10.49
C SER A 361 -11.73 15.86 -10.40
N LYS A 362 -11.33 15.18 -11.49
CA LYS A 362 -11.03 13.74 -11.47
C LYS A 362 -9.80 13.42 -10.61
N ILE A 363 -8.87 14.37 -10.48
CA ILE A 363 -7.64 14.19 -9.68
C ILE A 363 -7.90 14.63 -8.23
N ILE A 364 -8.37 15.87 -8.04
CA ILE A 364 -8.52 16.49 -6.70
C ILE A 364 -9.81 16.04 -6.00
N GLY A 365 -10.84 15.66 -6.77
CA GLY A 365 -12.20 15.43 -6.29
C GLY A 365 -13.13 16.63 -6.54
N SER A 366 -14.44 16.40 -6.51
CA SER A 366 -15.45 17.43 -6.70
C SER A 366 -15.57 18.32 -5.46
N PRO A 367 -15.75 19.64 -5.62
CA PRO A 367 -16.00 20.55 -4.49
C PRO A 367 -17.30 20.18 -3.74
N PRO A 368 -17.43 20.60 -2.46
CA PRO A 368 -18.66 20.40 -1.70
C PRO A 368 -19.89 20.95 -2.44
N GLY A 369 -20.97 20.17 -2.49
CA GLY A 369 -22.23 20.56 -3.13
C GLY A 369 -22.37 20.15 -4.60
N TYR A 370 -21.33 19.63 -5.25
CA TYR A 370 -21.42 19.10 -6.62
C TYR A 370 -21.67 17.60 -6.64
N VAL A 371 -22.31 17.12 -7.73
CA VAL A 371 -22.52 15.67 -7.97
C VAL A 371 -21.17 14.96 -7.98
N GLY A 372 -21.04 13.84 -7.25
CA GLY A 372 -19.78 13.09 -7.11
C GLY A 372 -18.91 13.48 -5.90
N TYR A 373 -19.31 14.45 -5.07
CA TYR A 373 -18.54 14.80 -3.85
C TYR A 373 -18.42 13.64 -2.84
N LYS A 374 -19.44 12.75 -2.78
CA LYS A 374 -19.42 11.56 -1.91
C LYS A 374 -18.68 10.38 -2.52
N ASP A 375 -18.35 10.43 -3.80
CA ASP A 375 -17.63 9.37 -4.49
C ASP A 375 -16.15 9.50 -4.15
N ASN A 376 -15.65 8.63 -3.28
CA ASN A 376 -14.24 8.58 -2.84
C ASN A 376 -13.31 8.00 -3.93
N ASN A 377 -13.65 8.10 -5.21
CA ASN A 377 -12.91 7.49 -6.33
C ASN A 377 -11.99 8.49 -7.04
N ASN A 378 -11.43 9.48 -6.34
CA ASN A 378 -10.45 10.37 -6.94
C ASN A 378 -9.01 9.83 -6.79
N ILE A 379 -8.12 10.30 -7.68
CA ILE A 379 -6.72 9.84 -7.72
C ILE A 379 -5.96 10.20 -6.46
N LEU A 380 -6.23 11.38 -5.87
CA LEU A 380 -5.58 11.78 -4.63
C LEU A 380 -5.93 10.85 -3.47
N GLU A 381 -7.15 10.33 -3.41
CA GLU A 381 -7.55 9.35 -2.40
C GLU A 381 -6.84 8.01 -2.60
N GLU A 382 -6.67 7.58 -3.86
CA GLU A 382 -5.88 6.39 -4.16
C GLU A 382 -4.41 6.56 -3.72
N ILE A 383 -3.81 7.74 -3.95
CA ILE A 383 -2.45 8.06 -3.52
C ILE A 383 -2.34 8.10 -1.99
N LYS A 384 -3.34 8.69 -1.30
CA LYS A 384 -3.42 8.74 0.16
C LYS A 384 -3.43 7.32 0.77
N ASN A 385 -4.16 6.41 0.13
CA ASN A 385 -4.24 5.00 0.53
C ASN A 385 -2.99 4.17 0.15
N LYS A 386 -2.20 4.64 -0.81
CA LYS A 386 -0.97 4.00 -1.28
C LYS A 386 0.21 4.96 -1.19
N PRO A 387 0.71 5.28 0.00
CA PRO A 387 1.71 6.34 0.18
C PRO A 387 3.08 6.05 -0.46
N TYR A 388 3.37 4.79 -0.81
CA TYR A 388 4.56 4.39 -1.55
C TYR A 388 4.15 3.87 -2.92
N ASN A 389 4.15 4.75 -3.91
CA ASN A 389 3.63 4.48 -5.25
C ASN A 389 4.54 5.01 -6.35
N VAL A 390 4.30 4.55 -7.57
CA VAL A 390 4.83 5.15 -8.80
C VAL A 390 3.67 5.64 -9.65
N ILE A 391 3.67 6.92 -9.95
CA ILE A 391 2.67 7.58 -10.80
C ILE A 391 3.25 7.72 -12.19
N ILE A 392 2.60 7.14 -13.18
CA ILE A 392 2.98 7.23 -14.59
C ILE A 392 2.00 8.17 -15.29
N LEU A 393 2.51 9.30 -15.79
CA LEU A 393 1.76 10.25 -16.60
C LEU A 393 2.12 10.02 -18.07
N ASP A 394 1.24 9.33 -18.79
CA ASP A 394 1.51 8.98 -20.19
C ASP A 394 1.07 10.11 -21.11
N GLU A 395 1.96 10.51 -22.05
CA GLU A 395 1.74 11.60 -23.04
C GLU A 395 1.37 12.95 -22.39
N ILE A 396 2.22 13.42 -21.44
CA ILE A 396 1.97 14.63 -20.62
C ILE A 396 1.68 15.89 -21.45
N GLU A 397 2.19 15.99 -22.67
CA GLU A 397 1.94 17.09 -23.62
C GLU A 397 0.46 17.22 -24.03
N LYS A 398 -0.34 16.17 -23.83
CA LYS A 398 -1.77 16.18 -24.15
C LYS A 398 -2.65 16.73 -23.03
N ALA A 399 -2.10 16.90 -21.84
CA ALA A 399 -2.83 17.38 -20.69
C ALA A 399 -3.19 18.86 -20.81
N HIS A 400 -4.35 19.24 -20.25
CA HIS A 400 -4.70 20.66 -20.12
C HIS A 400 -3.70 21.39 -19.22
N SER A 401 -3.46 22.68 -19.46
CA SER A 401 -2.51 23.49 -18.69
C SER A 401 -2.78 23.52 -17.18
N SER A 402 -4.04 23.45 -16.77
CA SER A 402 -4.43 23.36 -15.35
C SER A 402 -3.91 22.09 -14.67
N ILE A 403 -3.83 20.96 -15.38
CA ILE A 403 -3.28 19.70 -14.90
C ILE A 403 -1.75 19.82 -14.76
N ILE A 404 -1.09 20.41 -15.76
CA ILE A 404 0.36 20.66 -15.71
C ILE A 404 0.70 21.54 -14.50
N ASN A 405 -0.09 22.60 -14.25
CA ASN A 405 0.08 23.47 -13.09
C ASN A 405 -0.15 22.73 -11.76
N LEU A 406 -1.08 21.77 -11.71
CA LEU A 406 -1.30 20.91 -10.56
C LEU A 406 -0.06 20.07 -10.25
N PHE A 407 0.48 19.39 -11.27
CA PHE A 407 1.71 18.61 -11.10
C PHE A 407 2.92 19.49 -10.81
N TYR A 408 2.98 20.72 -11.33
CA TYR A 408 4.01 21.68 -10.93
C TYR A 408 3.98 21.93 -9.41
N GLN A 409 2.81 22.16 -8.81
CA GLN A 409 2.67 22.35 -7.37
C GLN A 409 3.10 21.09 -6.59
N ILE A 410 2.77 19.90 -7.10
CA ILE A 410 3.19 18.63 -6.49
C ILE A 410 4.72 18.49 -6.52
N LEU A 411 5.35 18.79 -7.66
CA LEU A 411 6.81 18.71 -7.79
C LEU A 411 7.54 19.73 -6.92
N GLU A 412 6.97 20.93 -6.74
CA GLU A 412 7.53 22.01 -5.92
C GLU A 412 7.44 21.68 -4.43
N ASN A 413 6.24 21.32 -3.95
CA ASN A 413 5.94 21.25 -2.52
C ASN A 413 5.83 19.80 -1.99
N SER A 414 5.87 18.80 -2.86
CA SER A 414 5.66 17.38 -2.52
C SER A 414 4.35 17.10 -1.77
N LYS A 415 3.38 18.00 -1.87
CA LYS A 415 2.03 17.90 -1.27
C LYS A 415 1.04 18.77 -2.00
N ILE A 416 -0.23 18.37 -1.96
CA ILE A 416 -1.35 19.16 -2.46
C ILE A 416 -2.56 18.99 -1.55
N ARG A 417 -3.51 19.92 -1.60
CA ARG A 417 -4.79 19.79 -0.89
C ARG A 417 -5.82 19.10 -1.78
N ASP A 418 -6.55 18.16 -1.20
CA ASP A 418 -7.72 17.57 -1.84
C ASP A 418 -8.96 18.50 -1.74
N SER A 419 -10.08 18.08 -2.33
CA SER A 419 -11.34 18.83 -2.29
C SER A 419 -11.94 18.97 -0.88
N LYS A 420 -11.49 18.17 0.09
CA LYS A 420 -11.90 18.22 1.50
C LYS A 420 -11.01 19.17 2.32
N GLY A 421 -9.92 19.72 1.73
CA GLY A 421 -8.95 20.60 2.36
C GLY A 421 -7.79 19.86 3.06
N ASP A 422 -7.77 18.54 3.02
CA ASP A 422 -6.69 17.72 3.59
C ASP A 422 -5.45 17.73 2.70
N PHE A 423 -4.27 17.65 3.32
CA PHE A 423 -3.03 17.49 2.57
C PHE A 423 -2.79 16.04 2.17
N VAL A 424 -2.49 15.83 0.88
CA VAL A 424 -1.97 14.58 0.32
C VAL A 424 -0.48 14.75 0.05
N TYR A 425 0.34 13.84 0.56
CA TYR A 425 1.80 13.92 0.51
C TYR A 425 2.36 12.97 -0.55
N PHE A 426 3.37 13.45 -1.31
CA PHE A 426 4.02 12.73 -2.40
C PHE A 426 5.51 12.43 -2.13
N ASN A 427 5.99 12.64 -0.91
CA ASN A 427 7.40 12.47 -0.52
C ASN A 427 7.95 11.06 -0.83
N ASN A 428 7.08 10.05 -0.78
CA ASN A 428 7.44 8.67 -1.08
C ASN A 428 6.94 8.21 -2.46
N SER A 429 6.47 9.14 -3.29
CA SER A 429 6.01 8.87 -4.66
C SER A 429 7.11 9.14 -5.68
N ILE A 430 7.13 8.34 -6.74
CA ILE A 430 7.98 8.56 -7.91
C ILE A 430 7.06 8.89 -9.07
N ILE A 431 7.26 10.04 -9.72
CA ILE A 431 6.47 10.45 -10.88
C ILE A 431 7.30 10.21 -12.14
N ILE A 432 6.79 9.40 -13.06
CA ILE A 432 7.42 9.16 -14.37
C ILE A 432 6.48 9.70 -15.43
N MET A 433 6.92 10.71 -16.14
CA MET A 433 6.18 11.33 -17.24
C MET A 433 6.71 10.82 -18.57
N THR A 434 5.86 10.49 -19.54
CA THR A 434 6.29 10.20 -20.91
C THR A 434 5.86 11.34 -21.85
N SER A 435 6.71 11.66 -22.82
CA SER A 435 6.40 12.68 -23.82
C SER A 435 6.98 12.32 -25.20
N ASN A 436 6.24 12.74 -26.25
CA ASN A 436 6.67 12.63 -27.64
C ASN A 436 7.28 13.95 -28.17
N VAL A 437 7.38 14.97 -27.33
CA VAL A 437 7.94 16.28 -27.70
C VAL A 437 9.38 16.14 -28.18
N GLY A 438 9.73 16.86 -29.24
CA GLY A 438 11.08 16.82 -29.83
C GLY A 438 11.32 15.71 -30.85
N SER A 439 10.36 14.81 -31.09
CA SER A 439 10.47 13.77 -32.12
C SER A 439 10.18 14.25 -33.54
N LEU A 440 9.39 15.32 -33.68
CA LEU A 440 8.92 15.83 -34.99
C LEU A 440 9.91 16.77 -35.70
N ASN A 441 10.88 17.34 -34.98
CA ASN A 441 11.80 18.35 -35.54
C ASN A 441 13.14 17.80 -36.09
N ASN A 442 13.30 16.47 -36.17
CA ASN A 442 14.56 15.85 -36.65
C ASN A 442 14.67 15.76 -38.20
N PHE A 443 13.72 16.35 -38.95
CA PHE A 443 13.80 16.31 -40.42
C PHE A 443 14.67 17.42 -41.05
N LEU A 444 15.24 18.36 -40.27
CA LEU A 444 16.03 19.49 -40.79
C LEU A 444 17.38 19.69 -40.08
N GLY A 445 18.15 18.61 -39.82
CA GLY A 445 19.52 18.82 -39.30
C GLY A 445 20.28 17.53 -38.92
N PHE A 446 21.54 17.48 -39.28
CA PHE A 446 22.39 16.29 -39.31
C PHE A 446 22.90 15.75 -37.95
N THR A 447 22.52 16.32 -36.81
CA THR A 447 22.89 15.75 -35.48
C THR A 447 21.83 16.00 -34.42
N PRO A 448 21.38 14.96 -33.66
CA PRO A 448 20.55 15.16 -32.50
C PRO A 448 21.38 15.70 -31.33
N ASN A 449 21.50 17.02 -31.23
CA ASN A 449 22.16 17.65 -30.09
C ASN A 449 21.20 17.60 -28.88
N SER A 450 21.69 17.15 -27.73
CA SER A 450 20.98 17.17 -26.44
C SER A 450 20.41 18.56 -26.07
N ASN A 451 21.01 19.62 -26.59
CA ASN A 451 20.57 21.00 -26.43
C ASN A 451 19.20 21.28 -27.11
N ASN A 452 18.87 20.59 -28.21
CA ASN A 452 17.62 20.79 -28.93
C ASN A 452 16.42 20.20 -28.19
N ILE A 453 16.59 19.08 -27.50
CA ILE A 453 15.48 18.44 -26.73
C ILE A 453 15.07 19.31 -25.54
N ASN A 454 16.05 19.85 -24.82
CA ASN A 454 15.77 20.76 -23.71
C ASN A 454 15.12 22.08 -24.19
N ARG A 455 15.41 22.52 -25.42
CA ARG A 455 14.77 23.68 -26.00
C ARG A 455 13.32 23.40 -26.39
N ASN A 456 13.06 22.30 -27.07
CA ASN A 456 11.71 21.88 -27.44
C ASN A 456 10.81 21.62 -26.21
N LEU A 457 11.38 21.07 -25.11
CA LEU A 457 10.67 20.91 -23.86
C LEU A 457 10.31 22.26 -23.21
N LYS A 458 11.20 23.26 -23.32
CA LYS A 458 10.93 24.61 -22.80
C LYS A 458 9.92 25.39 -23.66
N ASP A 459 9.80 25.05 -24.93
CA ASP A 459 8.84 25.65 -25.84
C ASP A 459 7.43 25.07 -25.60
N GLU A 460 7.32 23.78 -25.26
CA GLU A 460 6.05 23.09 -25.00
C GLU A 460 5.58 23.26 -23.55
N PHE A 461 6.51 23.16 -22.60
CA PHE A 461 6.23 23.27 -21.17
C PHE A 461 6.83 24.55 -20.60
N GLN A 462 6.18 25.15 -19.63
CA GLN A 462 6.73 26.30 -18.94
C GLN A 462 8.11 25.98 -18.32
N ILE A 463 9.07 26.89 -18.47
CA ILE A 463 10.45 26.73 -17.97
C ILE A 463 10.49 26.30 -16.48
N PRO A 464 9.66 26.89 -15.57
CA PRO A 464 9.62 26.46 -14.17
C PRO A 464 9.27 24.98 -13.99
N PHE A 465 8.35 24.43 -14.78
CA PHE A 465 7.96 23.01 -14.72
C PHE A 465 9.13 22.09 -15.10
N VAL A 466 9.80 22.39 -16.21
CA VAL A 466 10.95 21.58 -16.68
C VAL A 466 12.10 21.59 -15.66
N ASN A 467 12.33 22.73 -14.99
CA ASN A 467 13.39 22.86 -13.97
C ASN A 467 13.11 22.08 -12.68
N ARG A 468 11.87 21.63 -12.44
CA ARG A 468 11.50 20.80 -11.27
C ARG A 468 11.60 19.31 -11.55
N ILE A 469 11.88 18.91 -12.79
CA ILE A 469 12.10 17.53 -13.16
C ILE A 469 13.52 17.12 -12.79
N ASN A 470 13.69 16.06 -12.00
CA ASN A 470 15.00 15.63 -11.51
C ASN A 470 15.92 15.15 -12.64
N ASP A 471 15.38 14.45 -13.65
CA ASP A 471 16.19 14.04 -14.82
C ASP A 471 15.28 13.82 -16.05
N VAL A 472 15.83 14.16 -17.21
CA VAL A 472 15.21 13.93 -18.53
C VAL A 472 15.97 12.80 -19.23
N ILE A 473 15.23 11.74 -19.59
CA ILE A 473 15.79 10.52 -20.16
C ILE A 473 15.36 10.40 -21.61
N ASN A 474 16.34 10.45 -22.52
CA ASN A 474 16.10 10.43 -23.94
C ASN A 474 16.05 9.01 -24.49
N PHE A 475 15.03 8.72 -25.28
CA PHE A 475 14.84 7.49 -26.03
C PHE A 475 15.16 7.73 -27.50
N LYS A 476 15.90 6.80 -28.10
CA LYS A 476 16.30 6.86 -29.50
C LYS A 476 15.42 5.95 -30.35
N HIS A 477 15.41 6.19 -31.68
CA HIS A 477 14.82 5.21 -32.60
C HIS A 477 15.55 3.88 -32.48
N PHE A 478 14.83 2.79 -32.69
CA PHE A 478 15.42 1.46 -32.75
C PHE A 478 16.23 1.29 -34.02
N ASN A 479 17.33 0.56 -33.92
CA ASN A 479 18.04 0.07 -35.08
C ASN A 479 17.47 -1.28 -35.57
N GLU A 480 17.85 -1.72 -36.78
CA GLU A 480 17.31 -2.94 -37.37
C GLU A 480 17.58 -4.19 -36.51
N ASN A 481 18.76 -4.27 -35.89
CA ASN A 481 19.11 -5.39 -35.02
C ASN A 481 18.28 -5.44 -33.75
N GLU A 482 17.93 -4.28 -33.21
CA GLU A 482 17.06 -4.18 -32.03
C GLU A 482 15.62 -4.62 -32.39
N ILE A 483 15.12 -4.19 -33.54
CA ILE A 483 13.80 -4.63 -34.04
C ILE A 483 13.76 -6.13 -34.28
N LYS A 484 14.79 -6.73 -34.89
CA LYS A 484 14.89 -8.19 -35.04
C LYS A 484 14.76 -8.90 -33.70
N LYS A 485 15.48 -8.45 -32.68
CA LYS A 485 15.38 -9.02 -31.34
C LYS A 485 14.00 -8.86 -30.71
N ILE A 486 13.33 -7.71 -30.93
CA ILE A 486 11.97 -7.47 -30.45
C ILE A 486 10.98 -8.43 -31.10
N ILE A 487 11.11 -8.65 -32.42
CA ILE A 487 10.30 -9.63 -33.16
C ILE A 487 10.53 -11.04 -32.59
N GLU A 488 11.78 -11.46 -32.45
CA GLU A 488 12.15 -12.77 -31.91
C GLU A 488 11.59 -12.99 -30.49
N GLN A 489 11.65 -11.97 -29.64
CA GLN A 489 11.09 -12.02 -28.28
C GLN A 489 9.56 -12.20 -28.30
N ASN A 490 8.85 -11.48 -29.18
CA ASN A 490 7.41 -11.62 -29.35
C ASN A 490 7.04 -13.01 -29.88
N LEU A 491 7.73 -13.49 -30.91
CA LEU A 491 7.53 -14.82 -31.47
C LEU A 491 7.80 -15.93 -30.45
N ASN A 492 8.85 -15.80 -29.64
CA ASN A 492 9.11 -16.74 -28.54
C ASN A 492 8.01 -16.73 -27.48
N THR A 493 7.44 -15.56 -27.17
CA THR A 493 6.32 -15.46 -26.24
C THR A 493 5.09 -16.17 -26.78
N ILE A 494 4.78 -16.00 -28.07
CA ILE A 494 3.70 -16.73 -28.76
C ILE A 494 3.95 -18.24 -28.69
N LYS A 495 5.15 -18.70 -29.07
CA LYS A 495 5.55 -20.10 -29.00
C LYS A 495 5.34 -20.72 -27.62
N LEU A 496 5.76 -20.03 -26.57
CA LEU A 496 5.59 -20.49 -25.18
C LEU A 496 4.12 -20.55 -24.75
N ASN A 497 3.30 -19.59 -25.16
CA ASN A 497 1.88 -19.55 -24.82
C ASN A 497 1.10 -20.70 -25.48
N TYR A 498 1.36 -20.99 -26.75
CA TYR A 498 0.70 -22.08 -27.47
C TYR A 498 1.24 -23.46 -27.07
N LYS A 499 2.51 -23.56 -26.69
CA LYS A 499 3.07 -24.79 -26.13
C LYS A 499 2.34 -25.25 -24.85
N LYS A 500 1.85 -24.32 -24.03
CA LYS A 500 1.00 -24.64 -22.86
C LYS A 500 -0.36 -25.28 -23.25
N LYS A 501 -0.79 -25.06 -24.49
CA LYS A 501 -2.01 -25.64 -25.10
C LYS A 501 -1.73 -26.88 -25.96
N ASN A 502 -0.53 -27.46 -25.83
CA ASN A 502 -0.05 -28.61 -26.62
C ASN A 502 0.08 -28.37 -28.14
N ILE A 503 0.21 -27.11 -28.57
CA ILE A 503 0.43 -26.71 -29.95
C ILE A 503 1.89 -26.25 -30.10
N ASN A 504 2.63 -26.91 -31.02
CA ASN A 504 4.02 -26.60 -31.30
C ASN A 504 4.14 -25.67 -32.52
N ILE A 505 4.45 -24.39 -32.30
CA ILE A 505 4.65 -23.41 -33.36
C ILE A 505 6.15 -23.14 -33.52
N ASN A 506 6.67 -23.17 -34.72
CA ASN A 506 8.03 -22.79 -35.08
C ASN A 506 8.01 -21.68 -36.13
N PHE A 507 8.93 -20.76 -36.02
CA PHE A 507 9.09 -19.61 -36.91
C PHE A 507 10.45 -19.67 -37.58
N THR A 508 10.53 -19.34 -38.87
CA THR A 508 11.79 -19.28 -39.59
C THR A 508 12.46 -17.92 -39.54
N LYS A 509 13.75 -17.86 -39.87
CA LYS A 509 14.49 -16.58 -39.98
C LYS A 509 13.96 -15.70 -41.12
N ASN A 510 13.40 -16.31 -42.16
CA ASN A 510 12.84 -15.56 -43.30
C ASN A 510 11.61 -14.74 -42.85
N LEU A 511 10.74 -15.31 -42.02
CA LEU A 511 9.61 -14.61 -41.42
C LEU A 511 10.07 -13.38 -40.61
N VAL A 512 11.15 -13.53 -39.83
CA VAL A 512 11.70 -12.39 -39.03
C VAL A 512 12.16 -11.26 -39.95
N ASN A 513 12.85 -11.57 -41.04
CA ASN A 513 13.33 -10.56 -42.00
C ASN A 513 12.16 -9.89 -42.74
N GLU A 514 11.12 -10.65 -43.11
CA GLU A 514 9.91 -10.11 -43.74
C GLU A 514 9.15 -9.18 -42.79
N LEU A 515 8.97 -9.57 -41.52
CA LEU A 515 8.36 -8.70 -40.49
C LEU A 515 9.14 -7.40 -40.28
N VAL A 516 10.47 -7.44 -40.37
CA VAL A 516 11.30 -6.20 -40.30
C VAL A 516 11.03 -5.30 -41.47
N LEU A 517 10.97 -5.84 -42.69
CA LEU A 517 10.75 -5.05 -43.90
C LEU A 517 9.33 -4.41 -43.93
N GLU A 518 8.31 -5.18 -43.54
CA GLU A 518 6.94 -4.67 -43.47
C GLU A 518 6.69 -3.68 -42.33
N SER A 519 7.51 -3.72 -41.27
CA SER A 519 7.22 -2.98 -40.03
C SER A 519 7.39 -1.48 -40.18
N ASP A 520 8.19 -1.00 -41.19
CA ASP A 520 8.52 0.42 -41.33
C ASP A 520 8.81 1.11 -39.97
N PHE A 521 9.64 0.44 -39.19
CA PHE A 521 9.90 0.75 -37.78
C PHE A 521 10.50 2.16 -37.56
N LYS A 522 10.99 2.79 -38.62
CA LYS A 522 11.59 4.14 -38.56
C LYS A 522 10.57 5.20 -38.17
N GLU A 523 9.30 5.04 -38.58
CA GLU A 523 8.23 6.01 -38.29
C GLU A 523 7.48 5.68 -36.99
N MET A 524 7.08 4.43 -36.79
CA MET A 524 6.17 4.03 -35.70
C MET A 524 6.80 3.12 -34.65
N GLY A 525 8.11 2.86 -34.75
CA GLY A 525 8.84 2.03 -33.80
C GLY A 525 8.28 0.59 -33.68
N ALA A 526 8.43 -0.02 -32.51
CA ALA A 526 7.99 -1.39 -32.25
C ALA A 526 6.44 -1.56 -32.23
N ARG A 527 5.65 -0.47 -32.15
CA ARG A 527 4.17 -0.55 -32.12
C ARG A 527 3.62 -1.14 -33.42
N LYS A 528 4.19 -0.76 -34.58
CA LYS A 528 3.79 -1.28 -35.88
C LYS A 528 4.11 -2.76 -36.02
N VAL A 529 5.27 -3.19 -35.51
CA VAL A 529 5.64 -4.62 -35.45
C VAL A 529 4.58 -5.44 -34.70
N CYS A 530 4.21 -5.00 -33.50
CA CYS A 530 3.18 -5.68 -32.69
C CYS A 530 1.84 -5.72 -33.42
N LYS A 531 1.48 -4.65 -34.14
CA LYS A 531 0.26 -4.60 -34.93
C LYS A 531 0.28 -5.62 -36.06
N ILE A 532 1.35 -5.71 -36.84
CA ILE A 532 1.48 -6.69 -37.93
C ILE A 532 1.42 -8.11 -37.40
N ILE A 533 2.09 -8.40 -36.29
CA ILE A 533 2.02 -9.72 -35.64
C ILE A 533 0.57 -10.04 -35.26
N ASN A 534 -0.16 -9.09 -34.68
CA ASN A 534 -1.53 -9.31 -34.27
C ASN A 534 -2.47 -9.47 -35.47
N ASP A 535 -2.35 -8.63 -36.50
CA ASP A 535 -3.31 -8.59 -37.61
C ASP A 535 -3.06 -9.71 -38.63
N LYS A 536 -1.80 -10.09 -38.89
CA LYS A 536 -1.46 -11.07 -39.91
C LYS A 536 -1.08 -12.44 -39.31
N LEU A 537 -0.12 -12.44 -38.37
CA LEU A 537 0.45 -13.71 -37.88
C LEU A 537 -0.55 -14.51 -37.03
N TYR A 538 -1.36 -13.84 -36.21
CA TYR A 538 -2.38 -14.55 -35.44
C TYR A 538 -3.48 -15.15 -36.32
N ASN A 539 -3.86 -14.51 -37.44
CA ASN A 539 -4.81 -15.10 -38.38
C ASN A 539 -4.27 -16.40 -38.98
N ILE A 540 -2.99 -16.40 -39.43
CA ILE A 540 -2.32 -17.63 -39.93
C ILE A 540 -2.34 -18.73 -38.87
N ILE A 541 -2.03 -18.39 -37.61
CA ILE A 541 -2.03 -19.37 -36.51
C ILE A 541 -3.44 -19.91 -36.25
N ILE A 542 -4.46 -19.06 -36.31
CA ILE A 542 -5.86 -19.46 -36.10
C ILE A 542 -6.31 -20.40 -37.21
N ASP A 543 -6.03 -20.13 -38.48
CA ASP A 543 -6.40 -20.96 -39.62
C ASP A 543 -5.74 -22.33 -39.53
N GLU A 544 -4.46 -22.41 -39.17
CA GLU A 544 -3.75 -23.66 -38.97
C GLU A 544 -4.33 -24.50 -37.81
N ILE A 545 -4.72 -23.85 -36.73
CA ILE A 545 -5.33 -24.53 -35.57
C ILE A 545 -6.74 -25.05 -35.92
N LEU A 546 -7.51 -24.30 -36.71
CA LEU A 546 -8.84 -24.75 -37.18
C LEU A 546 -8.76 -25.92 -38.12
N ASN A 547 -7.61 -26.13 -38.80
CA ASN A 547 -7.32 -27.29 -39.64
C ASN A 547 -6.73 -28.48 -38.83
N ASP A 548 -6.86 -28.49 -37.50
CA ASP A 548 -6.36 -29.50 -36.56
C ASP A 548 -4.84 -29.75 -36.60
N ASN A 549 -4.06 -28.77 -37.06
CA ASN A 549 -2.61 -28.86 -37.12
C ASN A 549 -1.96 -28.56 -35.77
N ASN A 550 -1.47 -29.59 -35.07
CA ASN A 550 -0.76 -29.43 -33.78
C ASN A 550 0.73 -29.07 -33.90
N LYS A 551 1.29 -29.11 -35.14
CA LYS A 551 2.68 -28.73 -35.44
C LYS A 551 2.66 -27.75 -36.60
N ILE A 552 2.87 -26.48 -36.30
CA ILE A 552 2.78 -25.35 -37.23
C ILE A 552 4.18 -24.81 -37.51
N LEU A 553 4.56 -24.71 -38.79
CA LEU A 553 5.80 -24.07 -39.23
C LEU A 553 5.44 -22.87 -40.12
N ILE A 554 5.73 -21.67 -39.71
CA ILE A 554 5.43 -20.44 -40.46
C ILE A 554 6.71 -19.92 -41.09
N ASN A 555 6.75 -19.87 -42.41
CA ASN A 555 7.92 -19.47 -43.20
C ASN A 555 7.84 -17.99 -43.59
N THR A 556 6.70 -17.54 -44.08
CA THR A 556 6.46 -16.19 -44.61
C THR A 556 5.05 -15.72 -44.25
N LEU A 557 4.80 -14.42 -44.36
CA LEU A 557 3.46 -13.83 -44.22
C LEU A 557 2.62 -13.97 -45.49
N LYS A 558 3.25 -14.32 -46.64
CA LYS A 558 2.64 -14.36 -47.96
C LYS A 558 2.01 -15.73 -48.29
N ASP A 559 2.36 -16.77 -47.55
CA ASP A 559 1.81 -18.12 -47.77
C ASP A 559 0.29 -18.19 -47.59
N TYR A 560 -0.34 -17.09 -47.16
CA TYR A 560 -1.78 -16.94 -46.92
C TYR A 560 -2.32 -15.59 -47.43
N THR A 561 -2.13 -15.29 -48.72
CA THR A 561 -2.99 -14.30 -49.36
C THR A 561 -4.33 -14.97 -49.66
N TYR A 562 -5.38 -14.52 -49.01
CA TYR A 562 -6.75 -14.90 -49.35
C TYR A 562 -6.98 -14.79 -50.84
N VAL A 563 -7.36 -15.89 -51.50
CA VAL A 563 -8.03 -15.90 -52.80
C VAL A 563 -9.47 -15.47 -52.60
#